data_b3a4e46c87a002de448377c399baeb95
#
_entry.id   b3a4e46c87a002de448377c399baeb95
#
_cell.length_a   1.000
_cell.length_b   1.000
_cell.length_c   1.000
_cell.angle_alpha   90.00
_cell.angle_beta   90.00
_cell.angle_gamma   90.00
#
_symmetry.space_group_name_H-M   'P 1'
#
loop_
_entity.id
_entity.type
_entity.pdbx_description
1 polymer ?
#
loop_
_entity_poly.entity_id
_entity_poly.type
_entity_poly.pdbx_seq_one_letter_code
_entity_poly.pdbx_strand_id
1 'polypeptide(L)'
;MGLLKNLGGQLASGLMGNLSEVSPESLTQEYGMYLMDGETITTGFKLVRDVVIVTDKRIIDFDKQGATGTKMRVDSINLSQIYHVSAETAGFGADDSEINIHYITSPYFKCSGGVSVAEKKLEFPKKYNIQPLYKYLQEIAYQNHEALNS
;
A
#
# COMPACT_ATOMS: atom_id res chain seq x y z
N MET A 1 -13.37 8.47 8.58
CA MET A 1 -12.30 9.27 7.92
C MET A 1 -11.27 9.82 8.90
N GLY A 2 -11.65 10.28 10.08
CA GLY A 2 -10.70 10.75 11.09
C GLY A 2 -9.71 9.68 11.57
N LEU A 3 -10.15 8.43 11.69
CA LEU A 3 -9.34 7.34 12.16
C LEU A 3 -8.23 6.95 11.17
N LEU A 4 -8.54 6.94 9.87
CA LEU A 4 -7.55 6.68 8.82
C LEU A 4 -6.47 7.77 8.77
N LYS A 5 -6.85 9.03 9.00
CA LYS A 5 -5.87 10.14 9.09
C LYS A 5 -4.93 9.96 10.27
N ASN A 6 -5.45 9.54 11.42
CA ASN A 6 -4.62 9.29 12.61
C ASN A 6 -3.68 8.11 12.40
N LEU A 7 -4.16 7.04 11.78
CA LEU A 7 -3.32 5.89 11.44
C LEU A 7 -2.23 6.27 10.44
N GLY A 8 -2.56 7.07 9.44
CA GLY A 8 -1.59 7.56 8.47
C GLY A 8 -0.48 8.37 9.11
N GLY A 9 -0.82 9.26 10.04
CA GLY A 9 0.16 10.04 10.80
C GLY A 9 1.06 9.18 11.66
N GLN A 10 0.50 8.19 12.34
CA GLN A 10 1.26 7.24 13.14
C GLN A 10 2.18 6.36 12.28
N LEU A 11 1.68 5.91 11.14
CA LEU A 11 2.47 5.15 10.17
C LEU A 11 3.66 5.98 9.68
N ALA A 12 3.41 7.21 9.24
CA ALA A 12 4.45 8.08 8.71
C ALA A 12 5.57 8.30 9.75
N SER A 13 5.23 8.59 10.99
CA SER A 13 6.21 8.79 12.05
C SER A 13 6.99 7.52 12.41
N GLY A 14 6.33 6.36 12.38
CA GLY A 14 6.97 5.07 12.66
C GLY A 14 7.84 4.57 11.51
N LEU A 15 7.41 4.75 10.28
CA LEU A 15 8.11 4.27 9.09
C LEU A 15 9.29 5.15 8.71
N MET A 16 9.21 6.46 8.89
CA MET A 16 10.29 7.38 8.54
C MET A 16 11.59 7.10 9.30
N GLY A 17 11.52 6.47 10.47
CA GLY A 17 12.70 6.03 11.20
C GLY A 17 13.39 4.79 10.63
N ASN A 18 12.67 3.96 9.89
CA ASN A 18 13.14 2.65 9.44
C ASN A 18 13.25 2.48 7.92
N LEU A 19 12.53 3.31 7.14
CA LEU A 19 12.41 3.16 5.69
C LEU A 19 12.72 4.45 4.95
N SER A 20 13.45 5.36 5.57
CA SER A 20 13.58 6.77 5.27
C SER A 20 14.42 7.11 4.03
N GLU A 21 14.53 6.27 3.02
CA GLU A 21 15.23 6.69 1.80
C GLU A 21 14.40 7.65 0.93
N VAL A 22 13.07 7.72 1.15
CA VAL A 22 12.21 8.61 0.35
C VAL A 22 11.19 9.31 1.21
N SER A 23 11.34 10.62 1.35
CA SER A 23 10.38 11.44 2.09
C SER A 23 9.07 11.61 1.32
N PRO A 24 7.93 11.82 2.02
CA PRO A 24 6.66 12.15 1.34
C PRO A 24 6.77 13.39 0.44
N GLU A 25 7.56 14.37 0.81
CA GLU A 25 7.79 15.58 0.01
C GLU A 25 8.50 15.26 -1.30
N SER A 26 9.54 14.43 -1.25
CA SER A 26 10.27 13.98 -2.44
C SER A 26 9.38 13.16 -3.37
N LEU A 27 8.58 12.26 -2.82
CA LEU A 27 7.62 11.48 -3.58
C LEU A 27 6.53 12.36 -4.22
N THR A 28 6.08 13.39 -3.51
CA THR A 28 5.10 14.33 -4.04
C THR A 28 5.67 15.13 -5.21
N GLN A 29 6.94 15.53 -5.17
CA GLN A 29 7.60 16.19 -6.27
C GLN A 29 7.68 15.30 -7.51
N GLU A 30 8.00 14.03 -7.33
CA GLU A 30 8.21 13.10 -8.45
C GLU A 30 6.90 12.52 -8.99
N TYR A 31 5.94 12.19 -8.11
CA TYR A 31 4.71 11.46 -8.45
C TYR A 31 3.42 12.24 -8.21
N GLY A 32 3.51 13.49 -7.77
CA GLY A 32 2.34 14.29 -7.41
C GLY A 32 1.31 14.46 -8.52
N MET A 33 1.76 14.41 -9.78
CA MET A 33 0.88 14.48 -10.95
C MET A 33 -0.12 13.33 -11.06
N TYR A 34 0.11 12.22 -10.35
CA TYR A 34 -0.80 11.07 -10.32
C TYR A 34 -1.81 11.11 -9.18
N LEU A 35 -1.70 12.10 -8.30
CA LEU A 35 -2.58 12.22 -7.14
C LEU A 35 -3.91 12.88 -7.54
N MET A 36 -4.98 12.42 -6.92
CA MET A 36 -6.29 13.08 -7.01
C MET A 36 -6.29 14.37 -6.19
N ASP A 37 -7.21 15.27 -6.49
CA ASP A 37 -7.37 16.51 -5.74
C ASP A 37 -7.61 16.21 -4.25
N GLY A 38 -6.80 16.81 -3.38
CA GLY A 38 -6.87 16.61 -1.94
C GLY A 38 -6.26 15.32 -1.42
N GLU A 39 -5.69 14.48 -2.29
CA GLU A 39 -4.98 13.26 -1.90
C GLU A 39 -3.57 13.61 -1.40
N THR A 40 -3.15 13.01 -0.29
CA THR A 40 -1.82 13.24 0.29
C THR A 40 -1.06 11.94 0.48
N ILE A 41 0.24 11.97 0.21
CA ILE A 41 1.13 10.83 0.40
C ILE A 41 1.43 10.66 1.88
N THR A 42 1.20 9.45 2.39
CA THR A 42 1.53 9.05 3.75
C THR A 42 2.96 8.51 3.82
N THR A 43 3.31 7.62 2.90
CA THR A 43 4.64 7.01 2.81
C THR A 43 4.84 6.40 1.42
N GLY A 44 6.06 5.99 1.13
CA GLY A 44 6.36 5.26 -0.09
C GLY A 44 7.64 4.47 0.00
N PHE A 45 7.77 3.49 -0.88
CA PHE A 45 8.86 2.53 -0.88
C PHE A 45 9.42 2.39 -2.28
N LYS A 46 10.73 2.52 -2.42
CA LYS A 46 11.43 2.14 -3.66
C LYS A 46 11.86 0.69 -3.54
N LEU A 47 11.16 -0.16 -4.25
CA LEU A 47 11.46 -1.58 -4.39
C LEU A 47 12.43 -1.79 -5.57
N VAL A 48 12.83 -3.03 -5.83
CA VAL A 48 13.83 -3.31 -6.88
C VAL A 48 13.38 -2.80 -8.26
N ARG A 49 12.10 -2.98 -8.60
CA ARG A 49 11.53 -2.56 -9.89
C ARG A 49 10.42 -1.54 -9.75
N ASP A 50 9.75 -1.55 -8.62
CA ASP A 50 8.52 -0.82 -8.41
C ASP A 50 8.73 0.30 -7.42
N VAL A 51 7.91 1.34 -7.53
CA VAL A 51 7.72 2.33 -6.48
C VAL A 51 6.29 2.17 -5.98
N VAL A 52 6.14 1.90 -4.68
CA VAL A 52 4.83 1.75 -4.05
C VAL A 52 4.59 2.94 -3.15
N ILE A 53 3.51 3.66 -3.40
CA ILE A 53 3.13 4.84 -2.63
C ILE A 53 1.82 4.55 -1.89
N VAL A 54 1.80 4.86 -0.60
CA VAL A 54 0.59 4.79 0.22
C VAL A 54 0.11 6.22 0.46
N THR A 55 -1.13 6.48 0.09
CA THR A 55 -1.78 7.77 0.33
C THR A 55 -2.86 7.64 1.40
N ASP A 56 -3.55 8.73 1.69
CA ASP A 56 -4.72 8.71 2.58
C ASP A 56 -5.96 8.04 1.96
N LYS A 57 -5.88 7.64 0.66
CA LYS A 57 -7.01 7.05 -0.10
C LYS A 57 -6.71 5.68 -0.69
N ARG A 58 -5.48 5.44 -1.13
CA ARG A 58 -5.12 4.24 -1.91
C ARG A 58 -3.66 3.85 -1.78
N ILE A 59 -3.35 2.64 -2.23
CA ILE A 59 -1.98 2.20 -2.53
C ILE A 59 -1.80 2.34 -4.03
N ILE A 60 -0.72 2.98 -4.46
CA ILE A 60 -0.36 3.15 -5.87
C ILE A 60 0.92 2.38 -6.14
N ASP A 61 0.88 1.51 -7.13
CA ASP A 61 2.05 0.75 -7.60
C ASP A 61 2.49 1.29 -8.96
N PHE A 62 3.72 1.80 -9.00
CA PHE A 62 4.38 2.28 -10.23
C PHE A 62 5.37 1.21 -10.68
N ASP A 63 4.96 0.40 -11.64
CA ASP A 63 5.75 -0.70 -12.19
C ASP A 63 6.42 -0.26 -13.50
N LYS A 64 7.74 -0.11 -13.46
CA LYS A 64 8.55 0.19 -14.64
C LYS A 64 8.74 -1.07 -15.47
N GLN A 65 8.19 -1.07 -16.67
CA GLN A 65 8.21 -2.21 -17.57
C GLN A 65 9.26 -2.05 -18.68
N GLY A 66 9.84 -3.17 -19.08
CA GLY A 66 10.79 -3.25 -20.17
C GLY A 66 12.21 -2.87 -19.77
N ALA A 67 13.17 -3.20 -20.65
CA ALA A 67 14.60 -3.00 -20.39
C ALA A 67 15.01 -1.52 -20.31
N THR A 68 14.27 -0.63 -20.96
CA THR A 68 14.56 0.80 -20.99
C THR A 68 13.84 1.59 -19.88
N GLY A 69 12.84 0.97 -19.20
CA GLY A 69 12.06 1.64 -18.18
C GLY A 69 11.20 2.81 -18.67
N THR A 70 11.00 2.93 -19.98
CA THR A 70 10.19 4.01 -20.57
C THR A 70 8.70 3.77 -20.48
N LYS A 71 8.28 2.51 -20.39
CA LYS A 71 6.89 2.14 -20.18
C LYS A 71 6.64 1.89 -18.69
N MET A 72 5.64 2.57 -18.15
CA MET A 72 5.27 2.43 -16.74
C MET A 72 3.79 2.06 -16.63
N ARG A 73 3.52 1.01 -15.87
CA ARG A 73 2.16 0.66 -15.47
C ARG A 73 1.89 1.31 -14.12
N VAL A 74 0.76 1.98 -14.01
CA VAL A 74 0.29 2.57 -12.74
C VAL A 74 -0.99 1.86 -12.35
N ASP A 75 -0.98 1.24 -11.19
CA ASP A 75 -2.12 0.50 -10.66
C ASP A 75 -2.45 1.01 -9.26
N SER A 76 -3.69 0.95 -8.86
CA SER A 76 -4.10 1.42 -7.54
C SER A 76 -5.13 0.52 -6.88
N ILE A 77 -5.01 0.42 -5.56
CA ILE A 77 -5.94 -0.30 -4.71
C ILE A 77 -6.47 0.71 -3.69
N ASN A 78 -7.78 0.96 -3.71
CA ASN A 78 -8.38 1.85 -2.71
C ASN A 78 -8.29 1.20 -1.32
N LEU A 79 -7.94 1.98 -0.32
CA LEU A 79 -7.82 1.47 1.05
C LEU A 79 -9.13 0.83 1.55
N SER A 80 -10.27 1.35 1.10
CA SER A 80 -11.60 0.83 1.46
C SER A 80 -11.90 -0.55 0.90
N GLN A 81 -11.14 -1.03 -0.07
CA GLN A 81 -11.34 -2.34 -0.71
C GLN A 81 -10.55 -3.46 -0.05
N ILE A 82 -9.57 -3.15 0.79
CA ILE A 82 -8.71 -4.12 1.46
C ILE A 82 -9.49 -4.86 2.54
N TYR A 83 -9.49 -6.19 2.48
CA TYR A 83 -10.21 -7.01 3.46
C TYR A 83 -9.34 -8.02 4.19
N HIS A 84 -8.15 -8.34 3.67
CA HIS A 84 -7.23 -9.29 4.30
C HIS A 84 -5.79 -8.95 3.92
N VAL A 85 -4.88 -9.05 4.88
CA VAL A 85 -3.45 -8.80 4.69
C VAL A 85 -2.67 -9.91 5.38
N SER A 86 -1.67 -10.45 4.69
CA SER A 86 -0.71 -11.38 5.28
C SER A 86 0.71 -10.91 4.99
N ALA A 87 1.65 -11.37 5.79
CA ALA A 87 3.07 -11.01 5.63
C ALA A 87 3.96 -12.22 5.89
N GLU A 88 5.06 -12.29 5.13
CA GLU A 88 6.15 -13.21 5.37
C GLU A 88 7.43 -12.40 5.59
N THR A 89 8.08 -12.64 6.71
CA THR A 89 9.37 -12.01 6.98
C THR A 89 10.50 -12.77 6.28
N ALA A 90 11.56 -12.04 5.91
CA ALA A 90 12.74 -12.63 5.30
C ALA A 90 13.33 -13.74 6.20
N GLY A 91 13.57 -14.89 5.60
CA GLY A 91 14.22 -16.01 6.28
C GLY A 91 15.76 -15.92 6.25
N PHE A 92 16.40 -17.07 6.44
CA PHE A 92 17.85 -17.18 6.24
C PHE A 92 18.20 -17.13 4.75
N GLY A 93 19.22 -16.36 4.39
CA GLY A 93 19.73 -16.28 3.02
C GLY A 93 19.24 -15.02 2.29
N ALA A 94 18.89 -15.16 1.00
CA ALA A 94 18.57 -14.06 0.09
C ALA A 94 17.08 -13.78 -0.04
N ASP A 95 16.24 -14.39 0.80
CA ASP A 95 14.80 -14.24 0.70
C ASP A 95 14.36 -12.82 1.10
N ASP A 96 13.50 -12.24 0.28
CA ASP A 96 12.86 -10.95 0.56
C ASP A 96 11.67 -11.13 1.52
N SER A 97 11.28 -10.05 2.17
CA SER A 97 10.02 -10.01 2.92
C SER A 97 8.87 -9.73 1.97
N GLU A 98 7.69 -10.24 2.28
CA GLU A 98 6.51 -10.10 1.45
C GLU A 98 5.31 -9.61 2.25
N ILE A 99 4.49 -8.77 1.63
CA ILE A 99 3.14 -8.44 2.10
C ILE A 99 2.17 -8.77 0.98
N ASN A 100 1.15 -9.58 1.29
CA ASN A 100 0.07 -9.91 0.37
C ASN A 100 -1.19 -9.17 0.79
N ILE A 101 -1.74 -8.39 -0.13
CA ILE A 101 -2.93 -7.57 0.08
C ILE A 101 -4.07 -8.18 -0.73
N HIS A 102 -5.14 -8.57 -0.05
CA HIS A 102 -6.36 -9.09 -0.68
C HIS A 102 -7.41 -8.00 -0.65
N TYR A 103 -8.02 -7.73 -1.79
CA TYR A 103 -8.97 -6.62 -1.93
C TYR A 103 -10.16 -7.00 -2.81
N ILE A 104 -11.28 -6.32 -2.57
CA ILE A 104 -12.52 -6.49 -3.30
C ILE A 104 -12.45 -5.66 -4.58
N THR A 105 -12.74 -6.27 -5.73
CA THR A 105 -12.74 -5.61 -7.04
C THR A 105 -14.13 -5.23 -7.53
N SER A 106 -15.19 -5.82 -6.93
CA SER A 106 -16.58 -5.48 -7.26
C SER A 106 -16.91 -4.06 -6.80
N PRO A 107 -17.45 -3.17 -7.66
CA PRO A 107 -17.70 -1.77 -7.29
C PRO A 107 -18.84 -1.60 -6.26
N TYR A 108 -19.81 -2.49 -6.23
CA TYR A 108 -20.99 -2.38 -5.36
C TYR A 108 -21.15 -3.62 -4.47
N PHE A 109 -20.12 -3.97 -3.74
CA PHE A 109 -20.08 -5.20 -2.95
C PHE A 109 -21.10 -5.25 -1.81
N LYS A 110 -21.57 -4.14 -1.27
CA LYS A 110 -22.61 -4.12 -0.21
C LYS A 110 -23.97 -4.58 -0.71
N CYS A 111 -24.25 -4.40 -1.98
CA CYS A 111 -25.55 -4.70 -2.59
C CYS A 111 -25.53 -5.99 -3.42
N SER A 112 -24.42 -6.68 -3.49
CA SER A 112 -24.24 -7.87 -4.29
C SER A 112 -24.33 -9.13 -3.44
N GLY A 113 -24.94 -10.18 -4.02
CA GLY A 113 -24.94 -11.52 -3.41
C GLY A 113 -23.60 -12.25 -3.51
N GLY A 114 -22.60 -11.66 -4.16
CA GLY A 114 -21.25 -12.17 -4.27
C GLY A 114 -20.27 -11.05 -4.59
N VAL A 115 -19.01 -11.27 -4.25
CA VAL A 115 -17.94 -10.29 -4.49
C VAL A 115 -16.84 -10.91 -5.33
N SER A 116 -16.22 -10.11 -6.20
CA SER A 116 -14.97 -10.45 -6.87
C SER A 116 -13.80 -9.93 -6.04
N VAL A 117 -12.73 -10.71 -5.99
CA VAL A 117 -11.54 -10.39 -5.20
C VAL A 117 -10.28 -10.53 -6.03
N ALA A 118 -9.22 -9.85 -5.62
CA ALA A 118 -7.90 -9.97 -6.21
C ALA A 118 -6.84 -9.89 -5.12
N GLU A 119 -5.62 -10.22 -5.47
CA GLU A 119 -4.47 -10.20 -4.59
C GLU A 119 -3.34 -9.40 -5.22
N LYS A 120 -2.64 -8.63 -4.41
CA LYS A 120 -1.41 -7.93 -4.78
C LYS A 120 -0.31 -8.31 -3.81
N LYS A 121 0.79 -8.82 -4.35
CA LYS A 121 2.01 -9.11 -3.58
C LYS A 121 2.96 -7.92 -3.69
N LEU A 122 3.48 -7.48 -2.54
CA LEU A 122 4.56 -6.51 -2.45
C LEU A 122 5.79 -7.21 -1.90
N GLU A 123 6.89 -7.15 -2.63
CA GLU A 123 8.17 -7.74 -2.25
C GLU A 123 9.13 -6.63 -1.79
N PHE A 124 9.64 -6.77 -0.58
CA PHE A 124 10.52 -5.78 0.04
C PHE A 124 11.92 -6.35 0.23
N PRO A 125 12.97 -5.62 -0.14
CA PRO A 125 14.33 -6.02 0.18
C PRO A 125 14.47 -6.35 1.67
N LYS A 126 15.31 -7.31 2.00
CA LYS A 126 15.53 -7.83 3.35
C LYS A 126 15.83 -6.74 4.40
N LYS A 127 16.43 -5.63 3.97
CA LYS A 127 16.74 -4.49 4.85
C LYS A 127 15.53 -3.76 5.42
N TYR A 128 14.35 -3.90 4.79
CA TYR A 128 13.15 -3.20 5.22
C TYR A 128 12.45 -3.96 6.34
N ASN A 129 12.07 -3.24 7.39
CA ASN A 129 11.17 -3.77 8.41
C ASN A 129 9.72 -3.54 7.96
N ILE A 130 9.07 -4.62 7.54
CA ILE A 130 7.69 -4.58 7.01
C ILE A 130 6.62 -4.55 8.10
N GLN A 131 6.99 -4.75 9.36
CA GLN A 131 6.04 -4.86 10.46
C GLN A 131 5.13 -3.64 10.62
N PRO A 132 5.63 -2.40 10.58
CA PRO A 132 4.76 -1.22 10.69
C PRO A 132 3.76 -1.10 9.54
N LEU A 133 4.17 -1.40 8.31
CA LEU A 133 3.28 -1.37 7.15
C LEU A 133 2.23 -2.47 7.26
N TYR A 134 2.63 -3.69 7.62
CA TYR A 134 1.68 -4.79 7.83
C TYR A 134 0.63 -4.41 8.88
N LYS A 135 1.06 -3.90 10.02
CA LYS A 135 0.15 -3.47 11.09
C LYS A 135 -0.84 -2.42 10.62
N TYR A 136 -0.37 -1.41 9.91
CA TYR A 136 -1.21 -0.35 9.35
C TYR A 136 -2.28 -0.92 8.39
N LEU A 137 -1.86 -1.76 7.45
CA LEU A 137 -2.77 -2.37 6.48
C LEU A 137 -3.76 -3.33 7.14
N GLN A 138 -3.32 -4.06 8.17
CA GLN A 138 -4.19 -4.95 8.92
C GLN A 138 -5.26 -4.17 9.70
N GLU A 139 -4.92 -3.03 10.28
CA GLU A 139 -5.89 -2.16 10.94
C GLU A 139 -6.92 -1.62 9.95
N ILE A 140 -6.50 -1.26 8.74
CA ILE A 140 -7.41 -0.85 7.67
C ILE A 140 -8.35 -2.00 7.29
N ALA A 141 -7.82 -3.21 7.08
CA ALA A 141 -8.62 -4.39 6.74
C ALA A 141 -9.66 -4.68 7.83
N TYR A 142 -9.26 -4.60 9.10
CA TYR A 142 -10.16 -4.80 10.22
C TYR A 142 -11.30 -3.76 10.24
N GLN A 143 -10.97 -2.49 10.07
CA GLN A 143 -11.98 -1.42 10.03
C GLN A 143 -12.96 -1.58 8.87
N ASN A 144 -12.46 -1.98 7.70
CA ASN A 144 -13.30 -2.26 6.54
C ASN A 144 -14.25 -3.42 6.83
N HIS A 145 -13.77 -4.49 7.49
CA HIS A 145 -14.58 -5.62 7.90
C HIS A 145 -15.71 -5.19 8.84
N GLU A 146 -15.41 -4.39 9.85
CA GLU A 146 -16.41 -3.86 10.77
C GLU A 146 -17.44 -2.98 10.03
N ALA A 147 -16.99 -2.11 9.14
CA ALA A 147 -17.87 -1.23 8.37
C ALA A 147 -18.80 -1.98 7.42
N LEU A 148 -18.32 -3.08 6.81
CA LEU A 148 -19.11 -3.90 5.90
C LEU A 148 -20.16 -4.76 6.62
N ASN A 149 -19.92 -5.12 7.87
CA ASN A 149 -20.79 -5.99 8.65
C ASN A 149 -21.66 -5.24 9.67
N SER A 150 -21.58 -3.94 9.68
CA SER A 150 -22.41 -3.08 10.53
C SER A 150 -23.78 -2.78 9.95
#